data_b1992f0cf0d225e0fef288d6e8ab585d
#
_entry.id   b1992f0cf0d225e0fef288d6e8ab585d
#
_cell.length_a   1.000
_cell.length_b   1.000
_cell.length_c   1.000
_cell.angle_alpha   90.00
_cell.angle_beta   90.00
_cell.angle_gamma   90.00
#
_symmetry.space_group_name_H-M   'P 1'
#
loop_
_entity.id
_entity.type
_entity.pdbx_description
1 polymer ?
#
loop_
_entity_poly.entity_id
_entity_poly.type
_entity_poly.pdbx_seq_one_letter_code
_entity_poly.pdbx_strand_id
1 'polypeptide(L)'
;MGMTMTQKILAAHAGLDKVEAGELILVSLDRVLGNDITSPVAIREFGKLGYTEVYDKEKVTMVMDHFAPNKDIKAAIQCKMCRDFCAEKEIVHFYDVGQMGVEHALLPEKGLVVSGDVVIGADSHTCTYGALGAFSTGVGSSDMACGMATGKAWFKVPSAIKFVLTGTPRAHITGKDVILHIIGKIGVDGALYRSMEFTGEGAHALSVTDRLTICNMAIEAGAKNGIFEVDEKTLAYIAERSDRKPVVYTADEDAAYDEVIEIDLSEIKPTVAFPHLPENTHTTDEIGEIKIDQIVIGSCTNGYYENIKEAAELMRGRKVAKGVRAIIIPATQEIYLRAMREGLLEVFIQAGCAVSTPTCGPCLGGHMGILAPKERAVATTNRNFVGRMGDVKSEVYLASPAVAAASAILGRIASADEL
;
A
#
# COMPACT_ATOMS: atom_id res chain seq x y z
N MET A 1 -30.23 -5.71 12.62
CA MET A 1 -28.81 -5.37 12.68
C MET A 1 -28.50 -4.48 11.49
N GLY A 2 -27.86 -3.35 11.72
CA GLY A 2 -27.36 -2.46 10.68
C GLY A 2 -26.13 -3.04 9.96
N MET A 3 -25.73 -2.40 8.89
CA MET A 3 -24.59 -2.79 8.08
C MET A 3 -23.36 -1.91 8.36
N THR A 4 -22.17 -2.52 8.28
CA THR A 4 -20.88 -1.83 8.27
C THR A 4 -20.66 -1.10 6.94
N MET A 5 -19.63 -0.24 6.84
CA MET A 5 -19.29 0.43 5.58
C MET A 5 -19.05 -0.58 4.46
N THR A 6 -18.21 -1.60 4.71
CA THR A 6 -17.91 -2.66 3.75
C THR A 6 -19.15 -3.41 3.30
N GLN A 7 -20.04 -3.77 4.22
CA GLN A 7 -21.29 -4.45 3.88
C GLN A 7 -22.19 -3.61 2.97
N LYS A 8 -22.31 -2.30 3.24
CA LYS A 8 -23.13 -1.40 2.39
C LYS A 8 -22.60 -1.29 0.97
N ILE A 9 -21.27 -1.16 0.80
CA ILE A 9 -20.64 -1.12 -0.52
C ILE A 9 -20.91 -2.42 -1.27
N LEU A 10 -20.69 -3.57 -0.62
CA LEU A 10 -20.89 -4.88 -1.24
C LEU A 10 -22.36 -5.13 -1.58
N ALA A 11 -23.30 -4.77 -0.70
CA ALA A 11 -24.75 -4.89 -0.94
C ALA A 11 -25.16 -4.10 -2.19
N ALA A 12 -24.74 -2.84 -2.28
CA ALA A 12 -25.04 -1.96 -3.40
C ALA A 12 -24.54 -2.54 -4.74
N HIS A 13 -23.32 -3.12 -4.76
CA HIS A 13 -22.73 -3.70 -5.97
C HIS A 13 -23.24 -5.12 -6.29
N ALA A 14 -23.91 -5.77 -5.33
CA ALA A 14 -24.63 -7.02 -5.55
C ALA A 14 -26.09 -6.77 -5.98
N GLY A 15 -26.58 -5.52 -5.94
CA GLY A 15 -28.00 -5.20 -6.19
C GLY A 15 -28.92 -5.68 -5.08
N LEU A 16 -28.42 -5.75 -3.83
CA LEU A 16 -29.14 -6.20 -2.65
C LEU A 16 -29.37 -5.03 -1.69
N ASP A 17 -30.51 -5.01 -1.03
CA ASP A 17 -30.81 -4.01 -0.01
C ASP A 17 -29.97 -4.22 1.25
N LYS A 18 -29.61 -5.46 1.56
CA LYS A 18 -28.87 -5.85 2.74
C LYS A 18 -28.04 -7.12 2.49
N VAL A 19 -26.89 -7.20 3.19
CA VAL A 19 -26.06 -8.42 3.28
C VAL A 19 -25.62 -8.64 4.73
N GLU A 20 -25.30 -9.89 5.06
CA GLU A 20 -24.79 -10.28 6.37
C GLU A 20 -23.40 -10.93 6.25
N ALA A 21 -22.60 -10.83 7.30
CA ALA A 21 -21.29 -11.48 7.35
C ALA A 21 -21.43 -13.00 7.12
N GLY A 22 -20.58 -13.55 6.24
CA GLY A 22 -20.59 -14.95 5.88
C GLY A 22 -21.40 -15.30 4.62
N GLU A 23 -22.29 -14.41 4.14
CA GLU A 23 -23.00 -14.63 2.88
C GLU A 23 -22.07 -14.64 1.68
N LEU A 24 -22.36 -15.50 0.71
CA LEU A 24 -21.66 -15.56 -0.56
C LEU A 24 -22.47 -14.81 -1.62
N ILE A 25 -21.91 -13.72 -2.12
CA ILE A 25 -22.58 -12.81 -3.05
C ILE A 25 -21.75 -12.58 -4.33
N LEU A 26 -22.43 -12.29 -5.44
CA LEU A 26 -21.79 -11.90 -6.70
C LEU A 26 -21.85 -10.37 -6.82
N VAL A 27 -20.69 -9.73 -6.94
CA VAL A 27 -20.53 -8.28 -6.87
C VAL A 27 -20.02 -7.75 -8.21
N SER A 28 -20.58 -6.65 -8.69
CA SER A 28 -20.09 -5.91 -9.84
C SER A 28 -18.81 -5.11 -9.48
N LEU A 29 -17.87 -5.03 -10.41
CA LEU A 29 -16.58 -4.41 -10.22
C LEU A 29 -16.50 -3.05 -10.91
N ASP A 30 -15.96 -2.05 -10.23
CA ASP A 30 -15.63 -0.75 -10.82
C ASP A 30 -14.25 -0.74 -11.44
N ARG A 31 -13.32 -1.54 -10.89
CA ARG A 31 -11.98 -1.63 -11.44
C ARG A 31 -11.33 -2.99 -11.18
N VAL A 32 -10.55 -3.43 -12.18
CA VAL A 32 -9.68 -4.60 -12.08
C VAL A 32 -8.25 -4.15 -12.34
N LEU A 33 -7.35 -4.41 -11.38
CA LEU A 33 -5.95 -3.99 -11.42
C LEU A 33 -5.01 -5.17 -11.62
N GLY A 34 -3.99 -4.99 -12.42
CA GLY A 34 -2.88 -5.92 -12.56
C GLY A 34 -1.53 -5.26 -12.79
N ASN A 35 -0.47 -5.99 -12.50
CA ASN A 35 0.91 -5.57 -12.65
C ASN A 35 1.73 -6.56 -13.48
N ASP A 36 3.00 -6.26 -13.72
CA ASP A 36 3.90 -7.06 -14.56
C ASP A 36 4.32 -8.41 -13.95
N ILE A 37 3.98 -8.70 -12.68
CA ILE A 37 4.19 -10.02 -12.06
C ILE A 37 2.96 -10.92 -12.24
N THR A 38 1.80 -10.42 -11.90
CA THR A 38 0.58 -11.21 -11.75
C THR A 38 -0.27 -11.22 -13.01
N SER A 39 -0.28 -10.13 -13.80
CA SER A 39 -1.03 -10.06 -15.05
C SER A 39 -0.61 -11.11 -16.09
N PRO A 40 0.67 -11.49 -16.26
CA PRO A 40 1.02 -12.56 -17.18
C PRO A 40 0.35 -13.90 -16.86
N VAL A 41 0.10 -14.18 -15.58
CA VAL A 41 -0.65 -15.37 -15.15
C VAL A 41 -2.13 -15.19 -15.47
N ALA A 42 -2.73 -14.05 -15.10
CA ALA A 42 -4.13 -13.75 -15.37
C ALA A 42 -4.44 -13.74 -16.87
N ILE A 43 -3.57 -13.20 -17.72
CA ILE A 43 -3.72 -13.21 -19.19
C ILE A 43 -3.75 -14.64 -19.74
N ARG A 44 -2.86 -15.52 -19.24
CA ARG A 44 -2.88 -16.93 -19.64
C ARG A 44 -4.16 -17.65 -19.21
N GLU A 45 -4.62 -17.42 -17.97
CA GLU A 45 -5.88 -17.99 -17.47
C GLU A 45 -7.09 -17.44 -18.23
N PHE A 46 -7.10 -16.15 -18.57
CA PHE A 46 -8.12 -15.53 -19.41
C PHE A 46 -8.29 -16.26 -20.75
N GLY A 47 -7.18 -16.53 -21.45
CA GLY A 47 -7.20 -17.31 -22.69
C GLY A 47 -7.60 -18.77 -22.51
N LYS A 48 -7.13 -19.47 -21.44
CA LYS A 48 -7.50 -20.85 -21.15
C LYS A 48 -8.99 -21.01 -20.83
N LEU A 49 -9.61 -20.03 -20.19
CA LEU A 49 -11.04 -20.00 -19.90
C LEU A 49 -11.90 -19.67 -21.14
N GLY A 50 -11.26 -19.38 -22.27
CA GLY A 50 -11.92 -19.10 -23.54
C GLY A 50 -12.45 -17.66 -23.66
N TYR A 51 -12.05 -16.77 -22.77
CA TYR A 51 -12.41 -15.36 -22.89
C TYR A 51 -11.63 -14.69 -24.02
N THR A 52 -12.32 -13.88 -24.82
CA THR A 52 -11.75 -13.17 -25.95
C THR A 52 -11.78 -11.65 -25.77
N GLU A 53 -12.68 -11.14 -24.93
CA GLU A 53 -12.86 -9.71 -24.71
C GLU A 53 -12.90 -9.39 -23.21
N VAL A 54 -12.39 -8.21 -22.84
CA VAL A 54 -12.56 -7.66 -21.50
C VAL A 54 -13.94 -7.02 -21.39
N TYR A 55 -14.51 -7.04 -20.17
CA TYR A 55 -15.87 -6.50 -19.96
C TYR A 55 -15.94 -4.99 -20.20
N ASP A 56 -14.88 -4.27 -19.90
CA ASP A 56 -14.78 -2.83 -20.10
C ASP A 56 -13.30 -2.40 -20.11
N LYS A 57 -12.85 -1.87 -21.24
CA LYS A 57 -11.46 -1.45 -21.44
C LYS A 57 -11.04 -0.23 -20.60
N GLU A 58 -12.00 0.55 -20.10
CA GLU A 58 -11.77 1.69 -19.22
C GLU A 58 -11.70 1.28 -17.74
N LYS A 59 -12.20 0.08 -17.41
CA LYS A 59 -12.22 -0.44 -16.03
C LYS A 59 -11.13 -1.46 -15.73
N VAL A 60 -10.39 -1.90 -16.73
CA VAL A 60 -9.17 -2.68 -16.54
C VAL A 60 -7.97 -1.75 -16.52
N THR A 61 -7.11 -1.92 -15.53
CA THR A 61 -5.88 -1.13 -15.38
C THR A 61 -4.68 -2.06 -15.30
N MET A 62 -3.61 -1.75 -16.02
CA MET A 62 -2.35 -2.47 -15.92
C MET A 62 -1.18 -1.51 -15.73
N VAL A 63 -0.33 -1.82 -14.74
CA VAL A 63 0.81 -0.99 -14.35
C VAL A 63 2.09 -1.83 -14.38
N MET A 64 3.10 -1.34 -15.08
CA MET A 64 4.43 -1.99 -15.16
C MET A 64 5.35 -1.36 -14.11
N ASP A 65 5.35 -1.87 -12.88
CA ASP A 65 6.02 -1.23 -11.74
C ASP A 65 6.94 -2.15 -10.92
N HIS A 66 6.82 -3.46 -11.06
CA HIS A 66 7.63 -4.40 -10.26
C HIS A 66 8.97 -4.73 -10.91
N PHE A 67 8.97 -4.99 -12.22
CA PHE A 67 10.14 -5.38 -12.98
C PHE A 67 10.56 -4.34 -14.04
N ALA A 68 9.91 -3.20 -14.06
CA ALA A 68 10.20 -2.11 -14.97
C ALA A 68 11.02 -0.99 -14.26
N PRO A 69 12.06 -0.41 -14.94
CA PRO A 69 12.66 -0.89 -16.20
C PRO A 69 13.18 -2.32 -16.06
N ASN A 70 13.06 -3.13 -17.13
CA ASN A 70 13.25 -4.57 -17.02
C ASN A 70 14.64 -4.97 -16.51
N LYS A 71 14.68 -5.73 -15.43
CA LYS A 71 15.92 -6.19 -14.77
C LYS A 71 16.62 -7.35 -15.49
N ASP A 72 15.89 -8.15 -16.24
CA ASP A 72 16.39 -9.32 -16.97
C ASP A 72 15.45 -9.69 -18.14
N ILE A 73 15.85 -10.72 -18.93
CA ILE A 73 15.08 -11.20 -20.08
C ILE A 73 13.71 -11.75 -19.68
N LYS A 74 13.61 -12.42 -18.51
CA LYS A 74 12.33 -12.99 -18.03
C LYS A 74 11.34 -11.87 -17.71
N ALA A 75 11.80 -10.83 -17.02
CA ALA A 75 11.02 -9.63 -16.75
C ALA A 75 10.56 -8.95 -18.05
N ALA A 76 11.46 -8.83 -19.04
CA ALA A 76 11.13 -8.24 -20.34
C ALA A 76 10.04 -9.03 -21.08
N ILE A 77 10.07 -10.36 -21.01
CA ILE A 77 9.02 -11.24 -21.60
C ILE A 77 7.68 -11.01 -20.90
N GLN A 78 7.65 -10.91 -19.56
CA GLN A 78 6.44 -10.66 -18.80
C GLN A 78 5.82 -9.29 -19.12
N CYS A 79 6.61 -8.24 -19.10
CA CYS A 79 6.16 -6.90 -19.47
C CYS A 79 5.68 -6.84 -20.94
N LYS A 80 6.37 -7.54 -21.86
CA LYS A 80 5.92 -7.62 -23.25
C LYS A 80 4.56 -8.29 -23.38
N MET A 81 4.31 -9.37 -22.65
CA MET A 81 3.00 -10.03 -22.64
C MET A 81 1.88 -9.08 -22.20
N CYS A 82 2.12 -8.27 -21.16
CA CYS A 82 1.17 -7.27 -20.71
C CYS A 82 0.94 -6.18 -21.77
N ARG A 83 2.02 -5.68 -22.41
CA ARG A 83 1.93 -4.69 -23.50
C ARG A 83 1.11 -5.20 -24.67
N ASP A 84 1.41 -6.43 -25.13
CA ASP A 84 0.72 -7.05 -26.27
C ASP A 84 -0.78 -7.23 -25.94
N PHE A 85 -1.12 -7.71 -24.74
CA PHE A 85 -2.50 -7.84 -24.30
C PHE A 85 -3.21 -6.49 -24.21
N CYS A 86 -2.58 -5.49 -23.60
CA CYS A 86 -3.18 -4.15 -23.49
C CYS A 86 -3.42 -3.51 -24.86
N ALA A 87 -2.49 -3.69 -25.81
CA ALA A 87 -2.66 -3.21 -27.16
C ALA A 87 -3.76 -3.97 -27.91
N GLU A 88 -3.81 -5.30 -27.80
CA GLU A 88 -4.85 -6.13 -28.42
C GLU A 88 -6.25 -5.82 -27.90
N LYS A 89 -6.39 -5.63 -26.58
CA LYS A 89 -7.68 -5.35 -25.92
C LYS A 89 -8.01 -3.87 -25.79
N GLU A 90 -7.17 -3.00 -26.35
CA GLU A 90 -7.31 -1.55 -26.31
C GLU A 90 -7.51 -1.00 -24.88
N ILE A 91 -6.78 -1.56 -23.89
CA ILE A 91 -6.87 -1.13 -22.49
C ILE A 91 -6.47 0.35 -22.39
N VAL A 92 -7.39 1.16 -21.87
CA VAL A 92 -7.20 2.61 -21.78
C VAL A 92 -6.21 2.99 -20.68
N HIS A 93 -6.28 2.32 -19.54
CA HIS A 93 -5.43 2.60 -18.38
C HIS A 93 -4.25 1.63 -18.31
N PHE A 94 -3.31 1.83 -19.21
CA PHE A 94 -2.04 1.11 -19.25
C PHE A 94 -0.87 2.06 -18.98
N TYR A 95 -0.09 1.77 -17.96
CA TYR A 95 1.03 2.61 -17.51
C TYR A 95 2.35 1.83 -17.56
N ASP A 96 3.20 2.20 -18.51
CA ASP A 96 4.51 1.60 -18.74
C ASP A 96 5.63 2.57 -18.37
N VAL A 97 6.87 2.22 -18.64
CA VAL A 97 8.08 3.03 -18.39
C VAL A 97 7.91 4.46 -18.90
N GLY A 98 8.15 5.42 -18.02
CA GLY A 98 7.96 6.85 -18.30
C GLY A 98 6.60 7.41 -17.85
N GLN A 99 5.59 6.56 -17.67
CA GLN A 99 4.27 6.93 -17.14
C GLN A 99 3.90 6.12 -15.90
N MET A 100 4.78 5.21 -15.49
CA MET A 100 4.54 4.30 -14.38
C MET A 100 4.68 4.98 -13.03
N GLY A 101 4.08 4.36 -12.05
CA GLY A 101 4.28 4.56 -10.63
C GLY A 101 4.01 3.23 -9.95
N VAL A 102 4.33 3.10 -8.67
CA VAL A 102 3.88 1.93 -7.91
C VAL A 102 2.35 1.92 -7.91
N GLU A 103 1.75 0.83 -8.40
CA GLU A 103 0.33 0.76 -8.76
C GLU A 103 -0.62 1.30 -7.68
N HIS A 104 -0.34 0.99 -6.40
CA HIS A 104 -1.20 1.42 -5.29
C HIS A 104 -1.08 2.90 -4.94
N ALA A 105 -0.04 3.59 -5.37
CA ALA A 105 0.07 5.04 -5.30
C ALA A 105 -0.42 5.71 -6.60
N LEU A 106 -0.23 5.06 -7.73
CA LEU A 106 -0.57 5.60 -9.04
C LEU A 106 -2.09 5.71 -9.26
N LEU A 107 -2.87 4.68 -8.89
CA LEU A 107 -4.32 4.70 -9.11
C LEU A 107 -5.02 5.84 -8.36
N PRO A 108 -4.75 6.09 -7.06
CA PRO A 108 -5.25 7.27 -6.36
C PRO A 108 -4.81 8.59 -7.02
N GLU A 109 -3.53 8.70 -7.40
CA GLU A 109 -3.00 9.90 -8.05
C GLU A 109 -3.70 10.23 -9.37
N LYS A 110 -4.03 9.19 -10.15
CA LYS A 110 -4.74 9.33 -11.44
C LYS A 110 -6.26 9.44 -11.31
N GLY A 111 -6.80 9.48 -10.09
CA GLY A 111 -8.25 9.58 -9.85
C GLY A 111 -9.04 8.36 -10.35
N LEU A 112 -8.39 7.20 -10.46
CA LEU A 112 -9.00 5.99 -11.01
C LEU A 112 -9.89 5.27 -10.00
N VAL A 113 -9.79 5.62 -8.71
CA VAL A 113 -10.62 5.08 -7.63
C VAL A 113 -11.27 6.22 -6.87
N VAL A 114 -12.55 6.09 -6.59
CA VAL A 114 -13.32 7.03 -5.79
C VAL A 114 -14.06 6.32 -4.65
N SER A 115 -14.61 7.08 -3.70
CA SER A 115 -15.38 6.48 -2.59
C SER A 115 -16.58 5.69 -3.12
N GLY A 116 -16.77 4.52 -2.53
CA GLY A 116 -17.86 3.61 -2.87
C GLY A 116 -17.53 2.60 -3.97
N ASP A 117 -16.38 2.70 -4.65
CA ASP A 117 -15.96 1.73 -5.66
C ASP A 117 -15.71 0.34 -5.05
N VAL A 118 -15.87 -0.69 -5.88
CA VAL A 118 -15.37 -2.05 -5.64
C VAL A 118 -14.21 -2.34 -6.57
N VAL A 119 -13.03 -2.54 -5.99
CA VAL A 119 -11.77 -2.74 -6.73
C VAL A 119 -11.15 -4.07 -6.37
N ILE A 120 -10.79 -4.85 -7.38
CA ILE A 120 -9.95 -6.05 -7.20
C ILE A 120 -8.61 -5.88 -7.92
N GLY A 121 -7.59 -6.50 -7.38
CA GLY A 121 -6.28 -6.59 -8.04
C GLY A 121 -5.60 -7.91 -7.74
N ALA A 122 -4.77 -8.41 -8.65
CA ALA A 122 -3.97 -9.59 -8.37
C ALA A 122 -2.71 -9.27 -7.56
N ASP A 123 -2.78 -8.23 -6.73
CA ASP A 123 -1.80 -7.88 -5.72
C ASP A 123 -2.47 -7.76 -4.35
N SER A 124 -1.82 -8.27 -3.31
CA SER A 124 -2.40 -8.30 -1.95
C SER A 124 -2.61 -6.91 -1.36
N HIS A 125 -1.80 -5.90 -1.76
CA HIS A 125 -1.93 -4.53 -1.26
C HIS A 125 -2.98 -3.70 -2.01
N THR A 126 -3.79 -4.31 -2.88
CA THR A 126 -4.98 -3.67 -3.47
C THR A 126 -5.94 -3.10 -2.42
N CYS A 127 -5.86 -3.56 -1.17
CA CYS A 127 -6.61 -3.00 -0.03
C CYS A 127 -6.32 -1.52 0.27
N THR A 128 -5.27 -0.93 -0.30
CA THR A 128 -4.86 0.47 -0.14
C THR A 128 -6.00 1.47 -0.36
N TYR A 129 -6.88 1.22 -1.31
CA TYR A 129 -7.89 2.20 -1.74
C TYR A 129 -9.06 2.36 -0.76
N GLY A 130 -9.13 1.52 0.28
CA GLY A 130 -10.04 1.75 1.39
C GLY A 130 -9.79 3.06 2.14
N ALA A 131 -8.59 3.65 2.01
CA ALA A 131 -8.29 5.00 2.47
C ALA A 131 -9.16 6.08 1.82
N LEU A 132 -9.68 5.80 0.62
CA LEU A 132 -10.62 6.66 -0.10
C LEU A 132 -12.09 6.24 0.11
N GLY A 133 -12.38 5.29 1.01
CA GLY A 133 -13.73 4.77 1.24
C GLY A 133 -14.21 3.81 0.15
N ALA A 134 -13.32 3.11 -0.53
CA ALA A 134 -13.62 2.04 -1.48
C ALA A 134 -13.52 0.66 -0.80
N PHE A 135 -14.32 -0.31 -1.21
CA PHE A 135 -14.02 -1.71 -0.93
C PHE A 135 -12.98 -2.20 -1.93
N SER A 136 -11.78 -2.44 -1.46
CA SER A 136 -10.69 -2.87 -2.32
C SER A 136 -9.91 -4.02 -1.70
N THR A 137 -9.54 -5.02 -2.53
CA THR A 137 -8.94 -6.23 -2.01
C THR A 137 -8.12 -6.98 -3.04
N GLY A 138 -7.08 -7.68 -2.55
CA GLY A 138 -6.31 -8.62 -3.36
C GLY A 138 -7.08 -9.91 -3.65
N VAL A 139 -6.88 -10.43 -4.86
CA VAL A 139 -7.45 -11.70 -5.34
C VAL A 139 -6.39 -12.52 -6.08
N GLY A 140 -6.69 -13.78 -6.36
CA GLY A 140 -5.83 -14.62 -7.20
C GLY A 140 -5.84 -14.20 -8.67
N SER A 141 -4.79 -14.57 -9.42
CA SER A 141 -4.71 -14.26 -10.84
C SER A 141 -5.84 -14.87 -11.67
N SER A 142 -6.40 -16.01 -11.25
CA SER A 142 -7.57 -16.61 -11.88
C SER A 142 -8.84 -15.79 -11.67
N ASP A 143 -9.02 -15.26 -10.43
CA ASP A 143 -10.14 -14.37 -10.11
C ASP A 143 -10.02 -13.05 -10.87
N MET A 144 -8.79 -12.52 -10.99
CA MET A 144 -8.52 -11.36 -11.83
C MET A 144 -8.90 -11.61 -13.29
N ALA A 145 -8.56 -12.79 -13.84
CA ALA A 145 -8.92 -13.16 -15.22
C ALA A 145 -10.45 -13.17 -15.42
N CYS A 146 -11.17 -13.78 -14.48
CA CYS A 146 -12.64 -13.77 -14.49
C CYS A 146 -13.20 -12.34 -14.34
N GLY A 147 -12.62 -11.55 -13.44
CA GLY A 147 -13.00 -10.15 -13.24
C GLY A 147 -12.81 -9.30 -14.50
N MET A 148 -11.67 -9.45 -15.20
CA MET A 148 -11.42 -8.76 -16.47
C MET A 148 -12.44 -9.13 -17.55
N ALA A 149 -12.89 -10.38 -17.58
CA ALA A 149 -13.83 -10.87 -18.59
C ALA A 149 -15.29 -10.51 -18.28
N THR A 150 -15.68 -10.56 -17.01
CA THR A 150 -17.10 -10.52 -16.62
C THR A 150 -17.51 -9.23 -15.89
N GLY A 151 -16.56 -8.46 -15.41
CA GLY A 151 -16.82 -7.30 -14.53
C GLY A 151 -17.42 -7.68 -13.18
N LYS A 152 -17.27 -8.94 -12.74
CA LYS A 152 -17.87 -9.46 -11.51
C LYS A 152 -16.90 -10.36 -10.74
N ALA A 153 -17.09 -10.41 -9.43
CA ALA A 153 -16.38 -11.32 -8.54
C ALA A 153 -17.29 -11.85 -7.43
N TRP A 154 -16.99 -13.07 -6.96
CA TRP A 154 -17.64 -13.64 -5.79
C TRP A 154 -16.92 -13.21 -4.52
N PHE A 155 -17.69 -12.78 -3.51
CA PHE A 155 -17.19 -12.51 -2.18
C PHE A 155 -18.03 -13.23 -1.13
N LYS A 156 -17.33 -13.81 -0.15
CA LYS A 156 -17.92 -14.05 1.16
C LYS A 156 -17.88 -12.69 1.89
N VAL A 157 -19.02 -12.18 2.29
CA VAL A 157 -19.10 -10.91 3.02
C VAL A 157 -18.28 -11.01 4.31
N PRO A 158 -17.26 -10.15 4.52
CA PRO A 158 -16.45 -10.20 5.74
C PRO A 158 -17.24 -9.67 6.92
N SER A 159 -16.97 -10.18 8.13
CA SER A 159 -17.26 -9.46 9.36
C SER A 159 -16.26 -8.31 9.55
N ALA A 160 -16.43 -7.50 10.57
CA ALA A 160 -15.60 -6.30 10.74
C ALA A 160 -15.10 -6.13 12.18
N ILE A 161 -13.91 -5.51 12.27
CA ILE A 161 -13.36 -4.93 13.49
C ILE A 161 -13.43 -3.41 13.34
N LYS A 162 -13.94 -2.71 14.36
CA LYS A 162 -13.97 -1.26 14.40
C LYS A 162 -12.77 -0.73 15.17
N PHE A 163 -11.96 0.10 14.51
CA PHE A 163 -10.88 0.85 15.15
C PHE A 163 -11.34 2.30 15.37
N VAL A 164 -11.49 2.70 16.61
CA VAL A 164 -11.81 4.07 17.01
C VAL A 164 -10.49 4.79 17.31
N LEU A 165 -10.08 5.66 16.39
CA LEU A 165 -8.85 6.43 16.54
C LEU A 165 -9.17 7.75 17.25
N THR A 166 -8.41 8.06 18.29
CA THR A 166 -8.53 9.29 19.08
C THR A 166 -7.20 10.05 19.10
N GLY A 167 -7.20 11.28 19.55
CA GLY A 167 -6.01 12.10 19.67
C GLY A 167 -5.37 12.47 18.31
N THR A 168 -4.17 13.02 18.38
CA THR A 168 -3.40 13.46 17.21
C THR A 168 -1.97 12.92 17.29
N PRO A 169 -1.41 12.38 16.19
CA PRO A 169 -0.03 11.90 16.19
C PRO A 169 0.97 12.99 16.57
N ARG A 170 2.02 12.62 17.30
CA ARG A 170 3.17 13.50 17.57
C ARG A 170 3.98 13.73 16.30
N ALA A 171 4.88 14.70 16.35
CA ALA A 171 5.83 14.92 15.26
C ALA A 171 6.57 13.62 14.91
N HIS A 172 6.80 13.41 13.60
CA HIS A 172 7.47 12.23 13.05
C HIS A 172 6.75 10.88 13.26
N ILE A 173 5.52 10.88 13.79
CA ILE A 173 4.65 9.70 13.82
C ILE A 173 3.72 9.76 12.60
N THR A 174 3.75 8.71 11.80
CA THR A 174 3.01 8.59 10.54
C THR A 174 2.06 7.41 10.55
N GLY A 175 1.25 7.29 9.50
CA GLY A 175 0.40 6.11 9.31
C GLY A 175 1.15 4.77 9.38
N LYS A 176 2.47 4.79 9.11
CA LYS A 176 3.32 3.60 9.25
C LYS A 176 3.47 3.17 10.71
N ASP A 177 3.74 4.10 11.60
CA ASP A 177 3.87 3.80 13.03
C ASP A 177 2.51 3.34 13.58
N VAL A 178 1.42 3.97 13.13
CA VAL A 178 0.04 3.59 13.52
C VAL A 178 -0.28 2.15 13.13
N ILE A 179 -0.05 1.78 11.87
CA ILE A 179 -0.40 0.42 11.43
C ILE A 179 0.54 -0.63 12.01
N LEU A 180 1.82 -0.35 12.20
CA LEU A 180 2.73 -1.25 12.89
C LEU A 180 2.32 -1.45 14.35
N HIS A 181 1.91 -0.39 15.05
CA HIS A 181 1.36 -0.49 16.40
C HIS A 181 0.11 -1.39 16.44
N ILE A 182 -0.81 -1.21 15.48
CA ILE A 182 -2.03 -2.03 15.38
C ILE A 182 -1.66 -3.50 15.12
N ILE A 183 -0.79 -3.79 14.14
CA ILE A 183 -0.40 -5.16 13.82
C ILE A 183 0.32 -5.81 15.02
N GLY A 184 1.19 -5.07 15.71
CA GLY A 184 1.82 -5.54 16.94
C GLY A 184 0.83 -5.88 18.06
N LYS A 185 -0.30 -5.17 18.12
CA LYS A 185 -1.36 -5.38 19.13
C LYS A 185 -2.26 -6.58 18.81
N ILE A 186 -2.64 -6.78 17.53
CA ILE A 186 -3.62 -7.81 17.15
C ILE A 186 -3.00 -9.05 16.49
N GLY A 187 -1.73 -8.99 16.07
CA GLY A 187 -1.05 -10.05 15.34
C GLY A 187 -1.29 -10.05 13.84
N VAL A 188 -0.53 -10.87 13.09
CA VAL A 188 -0.63 -11.01 11.62
C VAL A 188 -1.90 -11.73 11.16
N ASP A 189 -2.64 -12.35 12.04
CA ASP A 189 -3.92 -13.03 11.79
C ASP A 189 -5.10 -12.45 12.58
N GLY A 190 -4.87 -11.37 13.35
CA GLY A 190 -5.86 -10.76 14.22
C GLY A 190 -7.10 -10.23 13.48
N ALA A 191 -6.97 -9.87 12.22
CA ALA A 191 -8.07 -9.46 11.37
C ALA A 191 -8.35 -10.44 10.23
N LEU A 192 -8.00 -11.73 10.39
CA LEU A 192 -8.10 -12.73 9.33
C LEU A 192 -9.48 -12.76 8.68
N TYR A 193 -9.51 -12.42 7.36
CA TYR A 193 -10.71 -12.32 6.54
C TYR A 193 -11.77 -11.32 7.04
N ARG A 194 -11.41 -10.36 7.88
CA ARG A 194 -12.30 -9.30 8.38
C ARG A 194 -12.06 -7.99 7.65
N SER A 195 -13.02 -7.08 7.71
CA SER A 195 -12.82 -5.67 7.37
C SER A 195 -12.28 -4.93 8.58
N MET A 196 -11.22 -4.13 8.41
CA MET A 196 -10.75 -3.19 9.42
C MET A 196 -11.36 -1.83 9.11
N GLU A 197 -12.32 -1.37 9.91
CA GLU A 197 -13.01 -0.09 9.70
C GLU A 197 -12.48 0.98 10.68
N PHE A 198 -11.92 2.06 10.13
CA PHE A 198 -11.27 3.13 10.88
C PHE A 198 -12.18 4.36 11.00
N THR A 199 -12.46 4.79 12.23
CA THR A 199 -13.36 5.90 12.56
C THR A 199 -12.80 6.75 13.70
N GLY A 200 -13.50 7.81 14.07
CA GLY A 200 -13.15 8.67 15.21
C GLY A 200 -12.38 9.92 14.83
N GLU A 201 -12.20 10.82 15.79
CA GLU A 201 -11.54 12.11 15.55
C GLU A 201 -10.07 11.98 15.13
N GLY A 202 -9.37 10.96 15.64
CA GLY A 202 -7.99 10.65 15.23
C GLY A 202 -7.91 10.22 13.77
N ALA A 203 -8.93 9.50 13.24
CA ALA A 203 -8.99 9.16 11.83
C ALA A 203 -9.08 10.43 10.96
N HIS A 204 -9.87 11.42 11.41
CA HIS A 204 -9.94 12.73 10.74
C HIS A 204 -8.65 13.57 10.89
N ALA A 205 -7.87 13.37 11.95
CA ALA A 205 -6.58 14.03 12.13
C ALA A 205 -5.53 13.55 11.12
N LEU A 206 -5.56 12.28 10.74
CA LEU A 206 -4.63 11.68 9.78
C LEU A 206 -4.76 12.30 8.38
N SER A 207 -3.63 12.42 7.69
CA SER A 207 -3.59 12.78 6.27
C SER A 207 -4.13 11.63 5.39
N VAL A 208 -4.50 11.94 4.14
CA VAL A 208 -4.87 10.88 3.17
C VAL A 208 -3.70 9.92 2.93
N THR A 209 -2.47 10.42 2.92
CA THR A 209 -1.25 9.61 2.80
C THR A 209 -1.12 8.61 3.95
N ASP A 210 -1.37 9.04 5.19
CA ASP A 210 -1.34 8.13 6.34
C ASP A 210 -2.43 7.04 6.24
N ARG A 211 -3.64 7.42 5.82
CA ARG A 211 -4.74 6.47 5.61
C ARG A 211 -4.42 5.46 4.50
N LEU A 212 -3.78 5.90 3.39
CA LEU A 212 -3.30 5.01 2.33
C LEU A 212 -2.28 4.00 2.87
N THR A 213 -1.34 4.44 3.70
CA THR A 213 -0.36 3.56 4.36
C THR A 213 -1.03 2.54 5.28
N ILE A 214 -1.99 2.97 6.10
CA ILE A 214 -2.71 2.10 7.04
C ILE A 214 -3.53 1.05 6.29
N CYS A 215 -4.32 1.45 5.29
CA CYS A 215 -5.10 0.52 4.48
C CYS A 215 -4.22 -0.43 3.66
N ASN A 216 -3.08 0.06 3.13
CA ASN A 216 -2.12 -0.77 2.41
C ASN A 216 -1.66 -1.97 3.25
N MET A 217 -1.38 -1.75 4.53
CA MET A 217 -0.87 -2.78 5.43
C MET A 217 -1.97 -3.52 6.21
N ALA A 218 -3.24 -3.29 5.95
CA ALA A 218 -4.32 -4.05 6.57
C ALA A 218 -4.23 -5.56 6.28
N ILE A 219 -3.76 -5.93 5.09
CA ILE A 219 -3.51 -7.33 4.71
C ILE A 219 -2.45 -7.99 5.59
N GLU A 220 -1.51 -7.24 6.18
CA GLU A 220 -0.48 -7.77 7.06
C GLU A 220 -1.02 -8.18 8.44
N ALA A 221 -2.26 -7.79 8.77
CA ALA A 221 -3.04 -8.31 9.88
C ALA A 221 -4.02 -9.42 9.44
N GLY A 222 -3.93 -9.91 8.19
CA GLY A 222 -4.83 -10.90 7.61
C GLY A 222 -6.16 -10.36 7.11
N ALA A 223 -6.38 -9.03 7.13
CA ALA A 223 -7.64 -8.41 6.77
C ALA A 223 -8.00 -8.62 5.28
N LYS A 224 -9.31 -8.69 5.00
CA LYS A 224 -9.83 -8.67 3.63
C LYS A 224 -9.67 -7.27 3.01
N ASN A 225 -9.91 -6.23 3.81
CA ASN A 225 -9.68 -4.83 3.47
C ASN A 225 -9.50 -3.99 4.73
N GLY A 226 -8.87 -2.82 4.59
CA GLY A 226 -8.97 -1.72 5.53
C GLY A 226 -9.80 -0.62 4.88
N ILE A 227 -10.61 0.10 5.63
CA ILE A 227 -11.46 1.18 5.10
C ILE A 227 -11.60 2.30 6.11
N PHE A 228 -11.42 3.53 5.65
CA PHE A 228 -11.65 4.74 6.45
C PHE A 228 -13.03 5.33 6.17
N GLU A 229 -13.62 5.90 7.20
CA GLU A 229 -14.76 6.77 7.06
C GLU A 229 -14.39 7.98 6.18
N VAL A 230 -15.25 8.28 5.20
CA VAL A 230 -15.01 9.34 4.23
C VAL A 230 -15.32 10.69 4.84
N ASP A 231 -14.36 11.59 4.81
CA ASP A 231 -14.48 12.97 5.28
C ASP A 231 -14.17 14.00 4.19
N GLU A 232 -14.17 15.28 4.58
CA GLU A 232 -13.90 16.39 3.66
C GLU A 232 -12.51 16.31 3.03
N LYS A 233 -11.48 15.81 3.77
CA LYS A 233 -10.12 15.63 3.23
C LYS A 233 -10.11 14.59 2.12
N THR A 234 -10.81 13.46 2.32
CA THR A 234 -10.95 12.41 1.31
C THR A 234 -11.68 12.92 0.07
N LEU A 235 -12.79 13.63 0.27
CA LEU A 235 -13.56 14.20 -0.83
C LEU A 235 -12.78 15.25 -1.61
N ALA A 236 -12.04 16.12 -0.93
CA ALA A 236 -11.17 17.10 -1.57
C ALA A 236 -10.06 16.42 -2.39
N TYR A 237 -9.41 15.40 -1.82
CA TYR A 237 -8.38 14.61 -2.51
C TYR A 237 -8.92 13.98 -3.81
N ILE A 238 -10.13 13.43 -3.79
CA ILE A 238 -10.79 12.82 -4.95
C ILE A 238 -11.16 13.91 -5.96
N ALA A 239 -11.77 15.02 -5.54
CA ALA A 239 -12.24 16.08 -6.42
C ALA A 239 -11.11 16.78 -7.21
N GLU A 240 -9.89 16.80 -6.66
CA GLU A 240 -8.71 17.31 -7.39
C GLU A 240 -8.23 16.39 -8.51
N ARG A 241 -8.68 15.10 -8.53
CA ARG A 241 -8.08 14.04 -9.37
C ARG A 241 -9.08 13.30 -10.26
N SER A 242 -10.38 13.42 -9.97
CA SER A 242 -11.43 12.67 -10.68
C SER A 242 -12.69 13.49 -10.85
N ASP A 243 -13.25 13.42 -12.05
CA ASP A 243 -14.59 13.97 -12.35
C ASP A 243 -15.72 13.01 -11.97
N ARG A 244 -15.38 11.78 -11.53
CA ARG A 244 -16.35 10.78 -11.08
C ARG A 244 -16.96 11.20 -9.74
N LYS A 245 -18.28 11.07 -9.64
CA LYS A 245 -18.99 11.39 -8.39
C LYS A 245 -18.77 10.27 -7.36
N PRO A 246 -18.17 10.55 -6.19
CA PRO A 246 -18.04 9.57 -5.12
C PRO A 246 -19.40 9.23 -4.49
N VAL A 247 -19.56 7.98 -4.04
CA VAL A 247 -20.68 7.54 -3.22
C VAL A 247 -20.16 7.22 -1.82
N VAL A 248 -20.64 7.98 -0.84
CA VAL A 248 -20.18 7.83 0.54
C VAL A 248 -21.09 6.87 1.30
N TYR A 249 -20.50 5.83 1.87
CA TYR A 249 -21.16 4.89 2.74
C TYR A 249 -20.64 5.04 4.17
N THR A 250 -21.55 5.24 5.11
CA THR A 250 -21.26 5.25 6.55
C THR A 250 -21.89 4.03 7.20
N ALA A 251 -21.25 3.48 8.22
CA ALA A 251 -21.85 2.38 8.98
C ALA A 251 -23.15 2.82 9.66
N ASP A 252 -24.10 1.89 9.82
CA ASP A 252 -25.28 2.13 10.62
C ASP A 252 -24.92 2.23 12.11
N GLU A 253 -25.71 2.96 12.90
CA GLU A 253 -25.46 3.10 14.33
C GLU A 253 -25.50 1.75 15.08
N ASP A 254 -26.33 0.83 14.61
CA ASP A 254 -26.47 -0.53 15.13
C ASP A 254 -25.69 -1.58 14.32
N ALA A 255 -24.69 -1.16 13.52
CA ALA A 255 -23.82 -2.07 12.77
C ALA A 255 -23.08 -3.03 13.73
N ALA A 256 -23.03 -4.31 13.35
CA ALA A 256 -22.37 -5.32 14.15
C ALA A 256 -20.88 -5.42 13.84
N TYR A 257 -20.07 -5.34 14.88
CA TYR A 257 -18.61 -5.55 14.81
C TYR A 257 -18.22 -6.73 15.72
N ASP A 258 -17.27 -7.54 15.26
CA ASP A 258 -16.72 -8.64 16.09
C ASP A 258 -15.97 -8.09 17.30
N GLU A 259 -15.32 -6.94 17.11
CA GLU A 259 -14.52 -6.26 18.11
C GLU A 259 -14.50 -4.74 17.87
N VAL A 260 -14.38 -3.96 18.94
CA VAL A 260 -14.14 -2.52 18.90
C VAL A 260 -12.84 -2.23 19.64
N ILE A 261 -11.86 -1.65 18.94
CA ILE A 261 -10.52 -1.36 19.47
C ILE A 261 -10.30 0.14 19.45
N GLU A 262 -10.00 0.71 20.61
CA GLU A 262 -9.64 2.12 20.73
C GLU A 262 -8.11 2.28 20.64
N ILE A 263 -7.64 3.26 19.87
CA ILE A 263 -6.23 3.62 19.69
C ILE A 263 -6.09 5.14 19.86
N ASP A 264 -5.33 5.54 20.88
CA ASP A 264 -4.93 6.94 21.05
C ASP A 264 -3.65 7.22 20.25
N LEU A 265 -3.78 8.00 19.18
CA LEU A 265 -2.67 8.35 18.29
C LEU A 265 -1.58 9.18 19.00
N SER A 266 -1.92 9.89 20.08
CA SER A 266 -0.96 10.70 20.85
C SER A 266 0.02 9.87 21.68
N GLU A 267 -0.34 8.61 21.97
CA GLU A 267 0.49 7.68 22.73
C GLU A 267 1.41 6.81 21.85
N ILE A 268 1.20 6.84 20.52
CA ILE A 268 2.03 6.05 19.60
C ILE A 268 3.45 6.63 19.56
N LYS A 269 4.42 5.73 19.69
CA LYS A 269 5.86 6.02 19.59
C LYS A 269 6.42 5.54 18.25
N PRO A 270 7.62 6.03 17.83
CA PRO A 270 8.30 5.49 16.67
C PRO A 270 8.47 3.98 16.79
N THR A 271 7.85 3.24 15.86
CA THR A 271 7.69 1.79 15.93
C THR A 271 8.49 1.09 14.84
N VAL A 272 9.16 0.00 15.21
CA VAL A 272 9.95 -0.84 14.30
C VAL A 272 9.45 -2.29 14.40
N ALA A 273 9.08 -2.89 13.26
CA ALA A 273 8.80 -4.32 13.21
C ALA A 273 10.07 -5.11 12.89
N PHE A 274 10.43 -5.99 13.78
CA PHE A 274 11.62 -6.83 13.68
C PHE A 274 11.41 -8.02 12.74
N PRO A 275 12.48 -8.58 12.15
CA PRO A 275 12.40 -9.80 11.37
C PRO A 275 11.83 -10.97 12.21
N HIS A 276 11.04 -11.86 11.65
CA HIS A 276 10.62 -11.94 10.25
C HIS A 276 9.10 -11.86 10.10
N LEU A 277 8.43 -11.12 10.99
CA LEU A 277 6.98 -10.89 10.95
C LEU A 277 6.65 -9.42 11.28
N PRO A 278 5.66 -8.82 10.60
CA PRO A 278 5.26 -7.43 10.88
C PRO A 278 4.72 -7.20 12.29
N GLU A 279 4.24 -8.23 12.97
CA GLU A 279 3.73 -8.17 14.36
C GLU A 279 4.83 -8.07 15.42
N ASN A 280 6.08 -8.39 15.06
CA ASN A 280 7.20 -8.35 16.00
C ASN A 280 7.68 -6.91 16.23
N THR A 281 6.80 -6.09 16.79
CA THR A 281 6.99 -4.64 16.92
C THR A 281 7.62 -4.27 18.27
N HIS A 282 8.51 -3.28 18.20
CA HIS A 282 9.14 -2.63 19.35
C HIS A 282 9.19 -1.13 19.12
N THR A 283 9.13 -0.33 20.16
CA THR A 283 9.38 1.10 20.06
C THR A 283 10.88 1.39 20.07
N THR A 284 11.32 2.46 19.43
CA THR A 284 12.76 2.76 19.28
C THR A 284 13.49 2.98 20.61
N ASP A 285 12.78 3.37 21.67
CA ASP A 285 13.33 3.55 23.02
C ASP A 285 13.47 2.22 23.83
N GLU A 286 12.90 1.12 23.32
CA GLU A 286 13.01 -0.20 23.95
C GLU A 286 14.11 -1.07 23.35
N ILE A 287 14.67 -0.67 22.20
CA ILE A 287 15.67 -1.47 21.49
C ILE A 287 17.09 -1.00 21.79
N GLY A 288 18.03 -1.95 21.82
CA GLY A 288 19.45 -1.65 21.91
C GLY A 288 20.07 -1.17 20.60
N GLU A 289 21.39 -1.02 20.55
CA GLU A 289 22.10 -0.65 19.34
C GLU A 289 22.06 -1.78 18.31
N ILE A 290 21.35 -1.57 17.20
CA ILE A 290 21.29 -2.49 16.05
C ILE A 290 21.87 -1.77 14.84
N LYS A 291 23.08 -2.16 14.43
CA LYS A 291 23.74 -1.65 13.22
C LYS A 291 23.04 -2.15 11.96
N ILE A 292 23.00 -1.29 10.93
CA ILE A 292 22.35 -1.57 9.66
C ILE A 292 23.32 -1.40 8.49
N ASP A 293 23.02 -2.09 7.39
CA ASP A 293 23.80 -2.04 6.14
C ASP A 293 23.07 -1.26 5.03
N GLN A 294 21.76 -1.15 5.13
CA GLN A 294 20.94 -0.51 4.09
C GLN A 294 19.71 0.15 4.67
N ILE A 295 19.26 1.24 4.05
CA ILE A 295 17.89 1.73 4.21
C ILE A 295 17.20 1.80 2.84
N VAL A 296 15.87 1.65 2.86
CA VAL A 296 15.00 1.88 1.72
C VAL A 296 13.83 2.76 2.15
N ILE A 297 13.69 3.92 1.51
CA ILE A 297 12.54 4.81 1.71
C ILE A 297 11.76 4.86 0.40
N GLY A 298 10.50 4.46 0.44
CA GLY A 298 9.65 4.40 -0.75
C GLY A 298 8.58 3.32 -0.65
N SER A 299 8.28 2.67 -1.77
CA SER A 299 7.22 1.65 -1.89
C SER A 299 5.81 2.26 -1.93
N CYS A 300 4.82 1.41 -2.17
CA CYS A 300 3.40 1.80 -2.13
C CYS A 300 2.91 2.25 -0.74
N THR A 301 3.67 1.97 0.32
CA THR A 301 3.36 2.43 1.67
C THR A 301 3.86 3.84 1.95
N ASN A 302 5.12 4.14 1.63
CA ASN A 302 5.76 5.39 2.07
C ASN A 302 6.64 6.04 0.98
N GLY A 303 6.27 5.88 -0.29
CA GLY A 303 6.88 6.63 -1.40
C GLY A 303 6.11 7.90 -1.78
N TYR A 304 5.09 8.30 -1.02
CA TYR A 304 4.31 9.51 -1.25
C TYR A 304 5.13 10.77 -1.01
N TYR A 305 4.66 11.87 -1.58
CA TYR A 305 5.39 13.14 -1.52
C TYR A 305 5.71 13.58 -0.08
N GLU A 306 4.76 13.49 0.84
CA GLU A 306 4.92 13.86 2.25
C GLU A 306 6.02 13.03 2.93
N ASN A 307 6.08 11.74 2.65
CA ASN A 307 7.08 10.82 3.18
C ASN A 307 8.49 11.14 2.64
N ILE A 308 8.59 11.40 1.34
CA ILE A 308 9.85 11.81 0.68
C ILE A 308 10.33 13.15 1.22
N LYS A 309 9.42 14.10 1.41
CA LYS A 309 9.72 15.42 1.96
C LYS A 309 10.23 15.33 3.40
N GLU A 310 9.54 14.61 4.28
CA GLU A 310 9.95 14.40 5.66
C GLU A 310 11.35 13.80 5.76
N ALA A 311 11.60 12.73 5.01
CA ALA A 311 12.93 12.11 4.97
C ALA A 311 14.02 13.08 4.47
N ALA A 312 13.73 13.87 3.43
CA ALA A 312 14.67 14.88 2.91
C ALA A 312 14.96 15.98 3.93
N GLU A 313 13.96 16.46 4.65
CA GLU A 313 14.13 17.49 5.69
C GLU A 313 15.04 16.99 6.82
N LEU A 314 14.85 15.75 7.28
CA LEU A 314 15.73 15.12 8.27
C LEU A 314 17.16 14.91 7.76
N MET A 315 17.33 14.61 6.48
CA MET A 315 18.64 14.35 5.88
C MET A 315 19.37 15.63 5.40
N ARG A 316 18.70 16.78 5.40
CA ARG A 316 19.27 18.05 4.93
C ARG A 316 20.51 18.45 5.71
N GLY A 317 21.62 18.66 4.97
CA GLY A 317 22.92 19.02 5.56
C GLY A 317 23.65 17.90 6.30
N ARG A 318 23.07 16.69 6.31
CA ARG A 318 23.65 15.50 6.95
C ARG A 318 24.15 14.51 5.91
N LYS A 319 24.87 13.49 6.34
CA LYS A 319 25.41 12.43 5.50
C LYS A 319 24.94 11.07 6.00
N VAL A 320 24.71 10.17 5.06
CA VAL A 320 24.52 8.75 5.35
C VAL A 320 25.79 8.19 6.02
N ALA A 321 25.62 7.40 7.06
CA ALA A 321 26.72 6.80 7.81
C ALA A 321 27.60 5.93 6.91
N LYS A 322 28.90 5.94 7.18
CA LYS A 322 29.86 5.11 6.43
C LYS A 322 29.50 3.65 6.53
N GLY A 323 29.37 2.98 5.38
CA GLY A 323 29.01 1.56 5.30
C GLY A 323 27.50 1.32 5.09
N VAL A 324 26.65 2.32 5.22
CA VAL A 324 25.21 2.21 4.95
C VAL A 324 24.89 2.61 3.50
N ARG A 325 24.07 1.83 2.84
CA ARG A 325 23.48 2.16 1.51
C ARG A 325 22.09 2.73 1.73
N ALA A 326 21.81 3.91 1.19
CA ALA A 326 20.49 4.54 1.26
C ALA A 326 19.85 4.59 -0.12
N ILE A 327 18.65 4.03 -0.27
CA ILE A 327 17.89 3.97 -1.52
C ILE A 327 16.57 4.70 -1.32
N ILE A 328 16.31 5.70 -2.17
CA ILE A 328 15.09 6.51 -2.15
C ILE A 328 14.29 6.22 -3.41
N ILE A 329 13.01 5.90 -3.26
CA ILE A 329 12.13 5.52 -4.36
C ILE A 329 10.81 6.31 -4.24
N PRO A 330 10.69 7.49 -4.89
CA PRO A 330 9.39 8.16 -5.02
C PRO A 330 8.37 7.25 -5.70
N ALA A 331 7.14 7.21 -5.21
CA ALA A 331 6.18 6.19 -5.65
C ALA A 331 5.67 6.40 -7.08
N THR A 332 5.67 7.63 -7.61
CA THR A 332 5.19 7.93 -8.96
C THR A 332 6.10 8.92 -9.67
N GLN A 333 5.95 9.02 -10.99
CA GLN A 333 6.67 10.02 -11.80
C GLN A 333 6.31 11.46 -11.40
N GLU A 334 5.07 11.70 -10.99
CA GLU A 334 4.63 13.03 -10.57
C GLU A 334 5.28 13.41 -9.23
N ILE A 335 5.30 12.49 -8.28
CA ILE A 335 6.01 12.69 -7.00
C ILE A 335 7.51 12.90 -7.24
N TYR A 336 8.11 12.11 -8.14
CA TYR A 336 9.52 12.25 -8.51
C TYR A 336 9.81 13.64 -9.09
N LEU A 337 8.97 14.09 -10.04
CA LEU A 337 9.11 15.40 -10.68
C LEU A 337 8.92 16.55 -9.68
N ARG A 338 7.94 16.44 -8.78
CA ARG A 338 7.70 17.42 -7.72
C ARG A 338 8.89 17.48 -6.75
N ALA A 339 9.39 16.34 -6.29
CA ALA A 339 10.56 16.26 -5.43
C ALA A 339 11.83 16.85 -6.09
N MET A 340 11.96 16.66 -7.41
CA MET A 340 13.05 17.26 -8.19
C MET A 340 12.92 18.79 -8.23
N ARG A 341 11.74 19.32 -8.55
CA ARG A 341 11.49 20.77 -8.65
C ARG A 341 11.68 21.50 -7.33
N GLU A 342 11.39 20.85 -6.21
CA GLU A 342 11.55 21.39 -4.87
C GLU A 342 12.95 21.15 -4.26
N GLY A 343 13.87 20.56 -5.04
CA GLY A 343 15.25 20.31 -4.63
C GLY A 343 15.43 19.17 -3.61
N LEU A 344 14.41 18.36 -3.35
CA LEU A 344 14.50 17.25 -2.39
C LEU A 344 15.45 16.15 -2.89
N LEU A 345 15.51 15.91 -4.20
CA LEU A 345 16.43 14.93 -4.79
C LEU A 345 17.88 15.35 -4.61
N GLU A 346 18.16 16.66 -4.72
CA GLU A 346 19.49 17.20 -4.46
C GLU A 346 19.93 16.92 -3.01
N VAL A 347 19.02 17.12 -2.04
CA VAL A 347 19.28 16.79 -0.62
C VAL A 347 19.70 15.34 -0.46
N PHE A 348 18.95 14.39 -1.04
CA PHE A 348 19.28 12.96 -0.97
C PHE A 348 20.64 12.63 -1.61
N ILE A 349 20.90 13.16 -2.80
CA ILE A 349 22.17 12.94 -3.50
C ILE A 349 23.34 13.52 -2.68
N GLN A 350 23.18 14.73 -2.15
CA GLN A 350 24.17 15.35 -1.28
C GLN A 350 24.38 14.56 0.01
N ALA A 351 23.32 13.96 0.57
CA ALA A 351 23.45 13.09 1.74
C ALA A 351 24.17 11.75 1.43
N GLY A 352 24.29 11.37 0.16
CA GLY A 352 24.92 10.11 -0.27
C GLY A 352 23.93 8.99 -0.57
N CYS A 353 22.66 9.33 -0.83
CA CYS A 353 21.64 8.36 -1.23
C CYS A 353 21.66 8.09 -2.74
N ALA A 354 21.24 6.88 -3.13
CA ALA A 354 20.83 6.56 -4.49
C ALA A 354 19.34 6.86 -4.65
N VAL A 355 18.97 7.72 -5.59
CA VAL A 355 17.57 8.00 -5.93
C VAL A 355 17.19 7.20 -7.16
N SER A 356 16.15 6.42 -7.07
CA SER A 356 15.66 5.54 -8.14
C SER A 356 14.42 6.09 -8.83
N THR A 357 14.19 5.64 -10.07
CA THR A 357 12.88 5.77 -10.71
C THR A 357 11.79 5.07 -9.88
N PRO A 358 10.52 5.48 -9.99
CA PRO A 358 9.40 4.77 -9.36
C PRO A 358 9.39 3.29 -9.74
N THR A 359 9.40 2.44 -8.72
CA THR A 359 9.31 0.98 -8.89
C THR A 359 8.99 0.35 -7.54
N CYS A 360 8.37 -0.83 -7.54
CA CYS A 360 8.24 -1.64 -6.33
C CYS A 360 9.61 -2.08 -5.79
N GLY A 361 10.60 -2.20 -6.67
CA GLY A 361 12.03 -2.32 -6.36
C GLY A 361 12.38 -3.44 -5.41
N PRO A 362 13.06 -3.11 -4.29
CA PRO A 362 13.55 -4.10 -3.35
C PRO A 362 12.45 -4.72 -2.49
N CYS A 363 11.24 -4.16 -2.44
CA CYS A 363 10.15 -4.60 -1.55
C CYS A 363 9.87 -6.12 -1.61
N LEU A 364 10.03 -6.73 -2.78
CA LEU A 364 9.86 -8.17 -2.98
C LEU A 364 11.15 -8.91 -3.34
N GLY A 365 12.29 -8.24 -3.25
CA GLY A 365 13.57 -8.82 -3.68
C GLY A 365 13.65 -9.04 -5.20
N GLY A 366 12.82 -8.35 -5.97
CA GLY A 366 12.62 -8.64 -7.37
C GLY A 366 13.39 -7.78 -8.36
N HIS A 367 13.93 -6.64 -7.95
CA HIS A 367 14.53 -5.67 -8.87
C HIS A 367 15.91 -5.18 -8.40
N MET A 368 15.97 -4.19 -7.52
CA MET A 368 17.20 -3.57 -7.02
C MET A 368 17.28 -3.62 -5.49
N GLY A 369 18.42 -3.24 -4.89
CA GLY A 369 18.57 -3.14 -3.45
C GLY A 369 18.50 -4.49 -2.73
N ILE A 370 18.89 -5.56 -3.42
CA ILE A 370 18.89 -6.92 -2.90
C ILE A 370 19.94 -7.06 -1.80
N LEU A 371 19.56 -7.70 -0.69
CA LEU A 371 20.41 -7.95 0.46
C LEU A 371 21.19 -9.24 0.32
N ALA A 372 22.46 -9.19 0.73
CA ALA A 372 23.32 -10.35 0.88
C ALA A 372 23.05 -11.08 2.24
N PRO A 373 23.61 -12.30 2.44
CA PRO A 373 23.48 -13.01 3.71
C PRO A 373 23.94 -12.16 4.90
N LYS A 374 23.10 -12.09 5.96
CA LYS A 374 23.34 -11.37 7.22
C LYS A 374 23.34 -9.84 7.10
N GLU A 375 23.04 -9.25 5.96
CA GLU A 375 22.81 -7.83 5.87
C GLU A 375 21.49 -7.44 6.52
N ARG A 376 21.47 -6.25 7.15
CA ARG A 376 20.33 -5.67 7.85
C ARG A 376 19.84 -4.42 7.13
N ALA A 377 18.55 -4.37 6.85
CA ALA A 377 17.95 -3.18 6.26
C ALA A 377 16.81 -2.63 7.11
N VAL A 378 16.74 -1.31 7.25
CA VAL A 378 15.53 -0.61 7.66
C VAL A 378 14.78 -0.18 6.41
N ALA A 379 13.51 -0.56 6.31
CA ALA A 379 12.72 -0.30 5.11
C ALA A 379 11.32 0.25 5.44
N THR A 380 10.86 1.17 4.62
CA THR A 380 9.48 1.66 4.71
C THR A 380 8.51 0.80 3.89
N THR A 381 8.95 -0.35 3.41
CA THR A 381 8.14 -1.36 2.72
C THR A 381 7.13 -2.02 3.67
N ASN A 382 6.31 -2.92 3.19
CA ASN A 382 5.19 -3.48 3.95
C ASN A 382 5.44 -4.87 4.54
N ARG A 383 6.47 -5.61 4.08
CA ARG A 383 6.76 -6.99 4.52
C ARG A 383 8.23 -7.20 4.85
N ASN A 384 8.48 -8.02 5.88
CA ASN A 384 9.82 -8.38 6.35
C ASN A 384 10.01 -9.89 6.53
N PHE A 385 9.26 -10.71 5.79
CA PHE A 385 9.35 -12.16 5.84
C PHE A 385 10.76 -12.66 5.45
N VAL A 386 11.08 -13.89 5.84
CA VAL A 386 12.36 -14.54 5.50
C VAL A 386 12.63 -14.43 3.99
N GLY A 387 13.78 -13.88 3.62
CA GLY A 387 14.20 -13.71 2.23
C GLY A 387 13.45 -12.65 1.42
N ARG A 388 12.62 -11.84 2.08
CA ARG A 388 11.74 -10.87 1.37
C ARG A 388 12.50 -9.87 0.50
N MET A 389 13.66 -9.38 0.95
CA MET A 389 14.47 -8.41 0.21
C MET A 389 15.80 -8.98 -0.31
N GLY A 390 15.95 -10.30 -0.37
CA GLY A 390 17.19 -10.91 -0.83
C GLY A 390 17.46 -12.28 -0.22
N ASP A 391 18.68 -12.45 0.34
CA ASP A 391 19.07 -13.72 0.93
C ASP A 391 18.20 -14.08 2.15
N VAL A 392 17.95 -15.38 2.34
CA VAL A 392 17.13 -15.91 3.45
C VAL A 392 17.72 -15.64 4.85
N LYS A 393 19.01 -15.30 4.92
CA LYS A 393 19.70 -14.92 6.16
C LYS A 393 19.80 -13.40 6.36
N SER A 394 19.22 -12.62 5.46
CA SER A 394 19.11 -11.18 5.64
C SER A 394 17.98 -10.82 6.59
N GLU A 395 18.07 -9.66 7.21
CA GLU A 395 17.12 -9.15 8.19
C GLU A 395 16.52 -7.83 7.68
N VAL A 396 15.19 -7.74 7.64
CA VAL A 396 14.48 -6.52 7.26
C VAL A 396 13.67 -6.02 8.45
N TYR A 397 13.89 -4.76 8.82
CA TYR A 397 13.17 -4.04 9.87
C TYR A 397 12.24 -3.04 9.22
N LEU A 398 10.93 -3.15 9.47
CA LEU A 398 9.96 -2.19 8.93
C LEU A 398 9.85 -0.99 9.86
N ALA A 399 9.89 0.21 9.28
CA ALA A 399 9.79 1.44 10.04
C ALA A 399 9.24 2.59 9.19
N SER A 400 8.92 3.72 9.84
CA SER A 400 8.50 4.95 9.18
C SER A 400 9.64 5.65 8.43
N PRO A 401 9.33 6.57 7.50
CA PRO A 401 10.33 7.36 6.79
C PRO A 401 11.28 8.12 7.73
N ALA A 402 10.76 8.65 8.84
CA ALA A 402 11.55 9.38 9.82
C ALA A 402 12.58 8.48 10.52
N VAL A 403 12.15 7.29 10.96
CA VAL A 403 13.04 6.28 11.56
C VAL A 403 14.08 5.80 10.53
N ALA A 404 13.68 5.55 9.28
CA ALA A 404 14.59 5.12 8.23
C ALA A 404 15.65 6.19 7.92
N ALA A 405 15.26 7.47 7.83
CA ALA A 405 16.17 8.60 7.61
C ALA A 405 17.15 8.78 8.76
N ALA A 406 16.68 8.75 10.00
CA ALA A 406 17.54 8.82 11.19
C ALA A 406 18.53 7.65 11.25
N SER A 407 18.03 6.45 10.97
CA SER A 407 18.87 5.25 10.93
C SER A 407 19.95 5.32 9.85
N ALA A 408 19.66 5.89 8.69
CA ALA A 408 20.65 6.11 7.64
C ALA A 408 21.81 7.02 8.10
N ILE A 409 21.47 8.08 8.83
CA ILE A 409 22.44 9.07 9.31
C ILE A 409 23.30 8.49 10.43
N LEU A 410 22.69 7.75 11.38
CA LEU A 410 23.35 7.22 12.56
C LEU A 410 23.99 5.84 12.35
N GLY A 411 23.67 5.14 11.25
CA GLY A 411 24.21 3.81 10.95
C GLY A 411 23.66 2.68 11.80
N ARG A 412 22.60 2.96 12.55
CA ARG A 412 21.87 2.01 13.42
C ARG A 412 20.39 2.37 13.44
N ILE A 413 19.54 1.46 13.93
CA ILE A 413 18.13 1.80 14.13
C ILE A 413 18.03 2.95 15.15
N ALA A 414 17.34 4.03 14.77
CA ALA A 414 17.22 5.25 15.59
C ALA A 414 15.94 6.02 15.26
N SER A 415 15.43 6.77 16.23
CA SER A 415 14.33 7.72 16.01
C SER A 415 14.83 9.07 15.49
N ALA A 416 13.93 9.88 14.93
CA ALA A 416 14.23 11.23 14.50
C ALA A 416 14.63 12.15 15.68
N ASP A 417 14.19 11.85 16.90
CA ASP A 417 14.50 12.62 18.10
C ASP A 417 15.99 12.53 18.51
N GLU A 418 16.72 11.58 17.92
CA GLU A 418 18.16 11.39 18.18
C GLU A 418 19.08 12.23 17.25
N LEU A 419 18.49 12.95 16.27
CA LEU A 419 19.22 13.81 15.32
C LEU A 419 19.39 15.23 15.82
#